data_fc33d6a34c82ffe5b62574c7a55bf485
#
_entry.id   fc33d6a34c82ffe5b62574c7a55bf485
#
_cell.length_a   1.000
_cell.length_b   1.000
_cell.length_c   1.000
_cell.angle_alpha   90.00
_cell.angle_beta   90.00
_cell.angle_gamma   90.00
#
_symmetry.space_group_name_H-M   'P 1'
#
loop_
_entity.id
_entity.type
_entity.pdbx_description
1 polymer ?
#
loop_
_entity_poly.entity_id
_entity_poly.type
_entity_poly.pdbx_seq_one_letter_code
_entity_poly.pdbx_strand_id
1 'polypeptide(L)'
;MKREYKVSKTTTSLIKYHFVFCSKYRRKIFLIPDVEQRMKELTKEQCEKEQIEILEMKCDVDHVYLYVRVYPQTTISRIMGSIRDYTSKILRKEFVELSRMSALWTRPYLVSTESYISEETIQWFVEQQKKRG
;
A
#
# COMPACT_ATOMS: atom_id res chain seq x y z
N MET A 1 18.15 5.26 22.20
CA MET A 1 17.44 5.69 20.98
C MET A 1 16.02 6.13 21.33
N LYS A 2 15.64 7.25 20.79
CA LYS A 2 14.34 7.87 21.09
C LYS A 2 13.26 7.28 20.18
N ARG A 3 12.16 6.81 20.77
CA ARG A 3 11.01 6.36 19.98
C ARG A 3 10.16 7.57 19.60
N GLU A 4 9.62 7.56 18.42
CA GLU A 4 8.74 8.61 17.94
C GLU A 4 7.29 8.17 18.09
N TYR A 5 6.47 9.04 18.66
CA TYR A 5 5.05 8.79 18.84
C TYR A 5 4.24 9.80 18.01
N LYS A 6 3.12 9.33 17.49
CA LYS A 6 2.18 10.19 16.80
C LYS A 6 1.20 10.74 17.83
N VAL A 7 1.13 12.07 17.93
CA VAL A 7 0.40 12.76 18.99
C VAL A 7 -0.84 13.44 18.42
N SER A 8 -1.98 13.25 19.09
CA SER A 8 -3.20 14.00 18.83
C SER A 8 -3.60 14.77 20.07
N LYS A 9 -4.75 15.48 20.05
CA LYS A 9 -5.24 16.24 21.20
C LYS A 9 -5.42 15.37 22.44
N THR A 10 -5.88 14.14 22.27
CA THR A 10 -6.29 13.28 23.36
C THR A 10 -5.46 12.01 23.48
N THR A 11 -4.58 11.76 22.52
CA THR A 11 -3.88 10.47 22.45
C THR A 11 -2.47 10.63 21.92
N THR A 12 -1.53 9.93 22.56
CA THR A 12 -0.21 9.70 22.03
C THR A 12 -0.14 8.22 21.67
N SER A 13 0.27 7.90 20.45
CA SER A 13 0.28 6.51 20.01
C SER A 13 1.51 6.17 19.18
N LEU A 14 1.80 4.86 19.11
CA LEU A 14 2.88 4.30 18.30
C LEU A 14 2.29 3.15 17.49
N ILE A 15 1.27 3.45 16.68
CA ILE A 15 0.58 2.45 15.89
C ILE A 15 1.16 2.41 14.49
N LYS A 16 1.73 1.26 14.13
CA LYS A 16 2.37 1.05 12.84
C LYS A 16 1.82 -0.22 12.20
N TYR A 17 1.69 -0.18 10.88
CA TYR A 17 1.25 -1.33 10.10
C TYR A 17 2.16 -1.54 8.92
N HIS A 18 2.48 -2.81 8.65
CA HIS A 18 3.06 -3.23 7.37
C HIS A 18 1.92 -3.72 6.50
N PHE A 19 1.91 -3.29 5.25
CA PHE A 19 0.95 -3.76 4.25
C PHE A 19 1.68 -4.32 3.04
N VAL A 20 1.13 -5.37 2.46
CA VAL A 20 1.55 -5.85 1.13
C VAL A 20 0.31 -6.04 0.30
N PHE A 21 0.27 -5.48 -0.89
CA PHE A 21 -0.85 -5.67 -1.80
C PHE A 21 -0.37 -5.84 -3.24
N CYS A 22 -1.11 -6.63 -4.00
CA CYS A 22 -0.69 -7.08 -5.32
C CYS A 22 -1.60 -6.53 -6.41
N SER A 23 -1.04 -6.37 -7.61
CA SER A 23 -1.83 -6.03 -8.79
C SER A 23 -2.78 -7.19 -9.12
N LYS A 24 -3.91 -6.86 -9.76
CA LYS A 24 -4.91 -7.85 -10.18
C LYS A 24 -4.27 -8.84 -11.15
N TYR A 25 -4.45 -10.13 -10.87
CA TYR A 25 -3.84 -11.25 -11.62
C TYR A 25 -2.31 -11.20 -11.61
N ARG A 26 -1.72 -10.49 -10.65
CA ARG A 26 -0.28 -10.27 -10.53
C ARG A 26 0.34 -9.77 -11.83
N ARG A 27 -0.37 -8.90 -12.52
CA ARG A 27 0.16 -8.23 -13.71
C ARG A 27 1.38 -7.40 -13.33
N LYS A 28 2.40 -7.43 -14.16
CA LYS A 28 3.66 -6.75 -13.90
C LYS A 28 3.57 -5.26 -14.23
N ILE A 29 2.67 -4.57 -13.54
CA ILE A 29 2.33 -3.17 -13.84
C ILE A 29 3.52 -2.23 -13.62
N PHE A 30 4.42 -2.57 -12.71
CA PHE A 30 5.57 -1.71 -12.42
C PHE A 30 6.71 -1.86 -13.42
N LEU A 31 6.58 -2.76 -14.40
CA LEU A 31 7.49 -2.78 -15.55
C LEU A 31 7.07 -1.77 -16.61
N ILE A 32 5.86 -1.25 -16.53
CA ILE A 32 5.40 -0.19 -17.44
C ILE A 32 6.09 1.11 -17.02
N PRO A 33 6.77 1.80 -17.95
CA PRO A 33 7.50 3.03 -17.59
C PRO A 33 6.61 4.04 -16.86
N ASP A 34 7.16 4.65 -15.82
CA ASP A 34 6.56 5.72 -15.02
C ASP A 34 5.43 5.29 -14.09
N VAL A 35 4.93 4.06 -14.16
CA VAL A 35 3.82 3.62 -13.30
C VAL A 35 4.26 3.58 -11.84
N GLU A 36 5.43 3.03 -11.55
CA GLU A 36 5.92 2.95 -10.17
C GLU A 36 6.08 4.34 -9.55
N GLN A 37 6.71 5.24 -10.25
CA GLN A 37 6.93 6.60 -9.75
C GLN A 37 5.60 7.30 -9.51
N ARG A 38 4.68 7.19 -10.45
CA ARG A 38 3.37 7.84 -10.34
C ARG A 38 2.57 7.24 -9.17
N MET A 39 2.62 5.92 -9.02
CA MET A 39 1.95 5.26 -7.89
C MET A 39 2.48 5.77 -6.56
N LYS A 40 3.79 5.94 -6.43
CA LYS A 40 4.39 6.47 -5.21
C LYS A 40 3.95 7.90 -4.93
N GLU A 41 3.88 8.74 -5.95
CA GLU A 41 3.38 10.12 -5.82
C GLU A 41 1.94 10.14 -5.33
N LEU A 42 1.09 9.34 -5.97
CA LEU A 42 -0.32 9.28 -5.61
C LEU A 42 -0.54 8.76 -4.18
N THR A 43 0.24 7.76 -3.80
CA THR A 43 0.18 7.21 -2.44
C THR A 43 0.57 8.28 -1.41
N LYS A 44 1.62 9.05 -1.68
CA LYS A 44 2.02 10.15 -0.81
C LYS A 44 0.93 11.20 -0.68
N GLU A 45 0.33 11.59 -1.80
CA GLU A 45 -0.77 12.57 -1.80
C GLU A 45 -1.93 12.10 -0.93
N GLN A 46 -2.35 10.86 -1.12
CA GLN A 46 -3.48 10.32 -0.40
C GLN A 46 -3.18 10.13 1.09
N CYS A 47 -1.99 9.66 1.41
CA CYS A 47 -1.56 9.49 2.80
C CYS A 47 -1.49 10.82 3.53
N GLU A 48 -1.00 11.86 2.86
CA GLU A 48 -0.94 13.19 3.43
C GLU A 48 -2.33 13.71 3.75
N LYS A 49 -3.28 13.54 2.84
CA LYS A 49 -4.67 13.92 3.03
C LYS A 49 -5.31 13.17 4.20
N GLU A 50 -4.99 11.90 4.36
CA GLU A 50 -5.56 11.04 5.41
C GLU A 50 -4.75 11.06 6.71
N GLN A 51 -3.70 11.88 6.78
CA GLN A 51 -2.83 11.99 7.94
C GLN A 51 -2.14 10.66 8.28
N ILE A 52 -1.75 9.93 7.25
CA ILE A 52 -1.00 8.69 7.36
C ILE A 52 0.46 9.00 7.07
N GLU A 53 1.35 8.65 7.98
CA GLU A 53 2.78 8.88 7.78
C GLU A 53 3.40 7.66 7.12
N ILE A 54 4.02 7.83 5.96
CA ILE A 54 4.71 6.75 5.26
C ILE A 54 6.12 6.64 5.84
N LEU A 55 6.45 5.47 6.39
CA LEU A 55 7.77 5.18 6.92
C LEU A 55 8.66 4.52 5.88
N GLU A 56 8.06 3.68 5.03
CA GLU A 56 8.77 3.00 3.97
C GLU A 56 7.79 2.58 2.87
N MET A 57 8.22 2.64 1.61
CA MET A 57 7.43 2.17 0.49
C MET A 57 8.35 1.58 -0.57
N LYS A 58 8.07 0.35 -0.95
CA LYS A 58 8.84 -0.37 -1.97
C LYS A 58 7.91 -1.04 -2.94
N CYS A 59 8.29 -1.06 -4.21
CA CYS A 59 7.55 -1.77 -5.25
C CYS A 59 8.43 -2.85 -5.86
N ASP A 60 7.84 -4.01 -6.08
CA ASP A 60 8.40 -5.02 -6.98
C ASP A 60 7.56 -4.99 -8.25
N VAL A 61 7.75 -5.93 -9.16
CA VAL A 61 7.10 -5.87 -10.48
C VAL A 61 5.57 -5.90 -10.40
N ASP A 62 5.01 -6.57 -9.40
CA ASP A 62 3.58 -6.84 -9.29
C ASP A 62 3.00 -6.60 -7.89
N HIS A 63 3.75 -6.01 -6.99
CA HIS A 63 3.24 -5.76 -5.63
C HIS A 63 3.93 -4.59 -4.96
N VAL A 64 3.30 -4.12 -3.88
CA VAL A 64 3.75 -2.97 -3.09
C VAL A 64 3.91 -3.41 -1.65
N TYR A 65 5.01 -3.01 -1.04
CA TYR A 65 5.20 -3.06 0.41
C TYR A 65 5.11 -1.64 0.94
N LEU A 66 4.26 -1.44 1.95
CA LEU A 66 4.02 -0.12 2.55
C LEU A 66 4.05 -0.23 4.06
N TYR A 67 4.88 0.60 4.69
CA TYR A 67 4.98 0.66 6.16
C TYR A 67 4.56 2.06 6.59
N VAL A 68 3.56 2.13 7.49
CA VAL A 68 2.95 3.41 7.87
C VAL A 68 2.79 3.54 9.38
N ARG A 69 2.72 4.78 9.83
CA ARG A 69 2.37 5.13 11.21
C ARG A 69 1.12 5.98 11.18
N VAL A 70 0.15 5.66 12.05
CA VAL A 70 -1.19 6.25 11.98
C VAL A 70 -1.71 6.63 13.36
N TYR A 71 -2.75 7.46 13.37
CA TYR A 71 -3.52 7.75 14.58
C TYR A 71 -4.40 6.56 14.96
N PRO A 72 -4.74 6.41 16.26
CA PRO A 72 -5.54 5.26 16.72
C PRO A 72 -6.88 5.10 16.03
N GLN A 73 -7.52 6.20 15.63
CA GLN A 73 -8.84 6.15 15.01
C GLN A 73 -8.78 5.75 13.53
N THR A 74 -7.61 5.68 12.94
CA THR A 74 -7.47 5.30 11.53
C THR A 74 -7.51 3.79 11.40
N THR A 75 -8.54 3.26 10.73
CA THR A 75 -8.71 1.82 10.61
C THR A 75 -7.88 1.24 9.47
N ILE A 76 -7.57 -0.06 9.59
CA ILE A 76 -6.84 -0.79 8.56
C ILE A 76 -7.57 -0.73 7.22
N SER A 77 -8.87 -0.97 7.23
CA SER A 77 -9.66 -0.96 5.99
C SER A 77 -9.72 0.44 5.37
N ARG A 78 -9.73 1.50 6.19
CA ARG A 78 -9.69 2.87 5.68
C ARG A 78 -8.36 3.15 4.98
N ILE A 79 -7.25 2.71 5.57
CA ILE A 79 -5.93 2.91 4.98
C ILE A 79 -5.85 2.25 3.61
N MET A 80 -6.17 0.95 3.55
CA MET A 80 -6.08 0.20 2.31
C MET A 80 -7.11 0.64 1.28
N GLY A 81 -8.34 0.91 1.73
CA GLY A 81 -9.40 1.37 0.83
C GLY A 81 -9.04 2.68 0.17
N SER A 82 -8.66 3.68 0.95
CA SER A 82 -8.37 5.01 0.41
C SER A 82 -7.17 5.00 -0.55
N ILE A 83 -6.10 4.31 -0.18
CA ILE A 83 -4.89 4.25 -1.03
C ILE A 83 -5.16 3.50 -2.31
N ARG A 84 -5.77 2.31 -2.21
CA ARG A 84 -5.99 1.47 -3.39
C ARG A 84 -7.03 2.06 -4.34
N ASP A 85 -8.11 2.62 -3.81
CA ASP A 85 -9.13 3.25 -4.65
C ASP A 85 -8.56 4.45 -5.40
N TYR A 86 -7.83 5.31 -4.70
CA TYR A 86 -7.25 6.51 -5.29
C TYR A 86 -6.23 6.16 -6.39
N THR A 87 -5.29 5.26 -6.08
CA THR A 87 -4.25 4.87 -7.04
C THR A 87 -4.84 4.13 -8.24
N SER A 88 -5.80 3.24 -8.00
CA SER A 88 -6.44 2.49 -9.07
C SER A 88 -7.16 3.41 -10.05
N LYS A 89 -7.93 4.35 -9.53
CA LYS A 89 -8.70 5.28 -10.33
C LYS A 89 -7.79 6.11 -11.25
N ILE A 90 -6.75 6.70 -10.69
CA ILE A 90 -5.90 7.62 -11.42
C ILE A 90 -4.95 6.90 -12.37
N LEU A 91 -4.32 5.82 -11.92
CA LEU A 91 -3.39 5.07 -12.77
C LEU A 91 -4.10 4.48 -13.99
N ARG A 92 -5.32 3.96 -13.81
CA ARG A 92 -6.08 3.43 -14.94
C ARG A 92 -6.51 4.53 -15.93
N LYS A 93 -6.64 5.75 -15.44
CA LYS A 93 -6.98 6.89 -16.28
C LYS A 93 -5.77 7.43 -17.03
N GLU A 94 -4.62 7.47 -16.38
CA GLU A 94 -3.40 8.07 -16.95
C GLU A 94 -2.59 7.14 -17.84
N PHE A 95 -2.68 5.82 -17.61
CA PHE A 95 -1.88 4.85 -18.36
C PHE A 95 -2.78 3.97 -19.23
N VAL A 96 -2.60 4.07 -20.53
CA VAL A 96 -3.43 3.33 -21.48
C VAL A 96 -3.34 1.82 -21.27
N GLU A 97 -2.15 1.32 -20.89
CA GLU A 97 -1.93 -0.10 -20.60
C GLU A 97 -2.77 -0.60 -19.43
N LEU A 98 -3.16 0.28 -18.53
CA LEU A 98 -3.95 -0.06 -17.36
C LEU A 98 -5.45 0.25 -17.53
N SER A 99 -5.80 0.99 -18.57
CA SER A 99 -7.17 1.50 -18.74
C SER A 99 -8.23 0.43 -18.91
N ARG A 100 -7.84 -0.75 -19.39
CA ARG A 100 -8.77 -1.86 -19.61
C ARG A 100 -8.97 -2.75 -18.40
N MET A 101 -8.18 -2.54 -17.33
CA MET A 101 -8.36 -3.32 -16.10
C MET A 101 -9.58 -2.82 -15.36
N SER A 102 -10.46 -3.75 -14.96
CA SER A 102 -11.66 -3.40 -14.18
C SER A 102 -11.28 -2.98 -12.76
N ALA A 103 -10.16 -3.50 -12.26
CA ALA A 103 -9.59 -3.14 -10.98
C ALA A 103 -8.07 -3.28 -11.09
N LEU A 104 -7.33 -2.38 -10.43
CA LEU A 104 -5.87 -2.44 -10.49
C LEU A 104 -5.31 -3.43 -9.48
N TRP A 105 -5.90 -3.48 -8.29
CA TRP A 105 -5.40 -4.28 -7.17
C TRP A 105 -6.29 -5.48 -6.90
N THR A 106 -5.68 -6.59 -6.45
CA THR A 106 -6.44 -7.73 -5.98
C THR A 106 -7.00 -7.42 -4.59
N ARG A 107 -8.11 -8.07 -4.22
CA ARG A 107 -8.81 -7.77 -2.98
C ARG A 107 -8.00 -8.04 -1.72
N PRO A 108 -7.44 -9.24 -1.54
CA PRO A 108 -6.69 -9.53 -0.32
C PRO A 108 -5.44 -8.67 -0.21
N TYR A 109 -5.06 -8.37 1.02
CA TYR A 109 -3.79 -7.74 1.31
C TYR A 109 -3.24 -8.34 2.60
N LEU A 110 -1.93 -8.27 2.77
CA LEU A 110 -1.28 -8.66 4.02
C LEU A 110 -1.22 -7.44 4.92
N VAL A 111 -1.52 -7.60 6.20
CA VAL A 111 -1.31 -6.56 7.20
C VAL A 111 -0.63 -7.19 8.42
N SER A 112 0.34 -6.49 8.99
CA SER A 112 1.05 -6.95 10.17
C SER A 112 1.40 -5.77 11.07
N THR A 113 1.32 -6.01 12.39
CA THR A 113 1.78 -5.05 13.40
C THR A 113 3.14 -5.43 13.97
N GLU A 114 3.76 -6.48 13.44
CA GLU A 114 5.08 -6.90 13.86
C GLU A 114 6.10 -5.78 13.68
N SER A 115 7.14 -5.76 14.50
CA SER A 115 8.19 -4.76 14.34
C SER A 115 8.97 -4.94 13.04
N TYR A 116 8.98 -6.16 12.51
CA TYR A 116 9.68 -6.52 11.29
C TYR A 116 8.89 -7.57 10.52
N ILE A 117 8.87 -7.45 9.20
CA ILE A 117 8.27 -8.46 8.32
C ILE A 117 9.35 -8.95 7.36
N SER A 118 9.52 -10.28 7.28
CA SER A 118 10.57 -10.86 6.46
C SER A 118 10.20 -10.91 4.99
N GLU A 119 11.23 -10.90 4.13
CA GLU A 119 11.04 -11.11 2.70
C GLU A 119 10.33 -12.43 2.42
N GLU A 120 10.62 -13.47 3.21
CA GLU A 120 9.97 -14.77 3.06
C GLU A 120 8.46 -14.68 3.28
N THR A 121 8.04 -13.92 4.28
CA THR A 121 6.61 -13.71 4.56
C THR A 121 5.96 -12.97 3.40
N ILE A 122 6.61 -11.93 2.89
CA ILE A 122 6.10 -11.16 1.76
C ILE A 122 5.96 -12.07 0.53
N GLN A 123 6.99 -12.83 0.21
CA GLN A 123 6.96 -13.73 -0.94
C GLN A 123 5.90 -14.82 -0.80
N TRP A 124 5.75 -15.36 0.41
CA TRP A 124 4.70 -16.33 0.67
C TRP A 124 3.32 -15.75 0.35
N PHE A 125 3.04 -14.54 0.84
CA PHE A 125 1.77 -13.89 0.59
C PHE A 125 1.55 -13.65 -0.92
N VAL A 126 2.56 -13.13 -1.60
CA VAL A 126 2.48 -12.83 -3.03
C VAL A 126 2.19 -14.10 -3.84
N GLU A 127 2.84 -15.22 -3.48
CA GLU A 127 2.60 -16.50 -4.15
C GLU A 127 1.17 -17.00 -3.95
N GLN A 128 0.57 -16.75 -2.78
CA GLN A 128 -0.82 -17.12 -2.55
C GLN A 128 -1.77 -16.39 -3.50
N GLN A 129 -1.46 -15.15 -3.86
CA GLN A 129 -2.29 -14.36 -4.76
C GLN A 129 -2.30 -14.92 -6.19
N LYS A 130 -1.26 -15.59 -6.59
CA LYS A 130 -1.18 -16.24 -7.89
C LYS A 130 -2.30 -17.28 -8.07
N LYS A 131 -2.66 -17.96 -6.99
CA LYS A 131 -3.71 -19.00 -7.01
C LYS A 131 -5.12 -18.40 -6.96
N ARG A 132 -5.24 -17.15 -6.53
CA ARG A 132 -6.54 -16.49 -6.40
C ARG A 132 -6.89 -15.62 -7.59
N GLY A 133 -5.96 -15.50 -8.52
CA GLY A 133 -6.14 -14.66 -9.68
C GLY A 133 -5.90 -13.22 -9.35
#